data_2def63d2417b53233a63d86aa3e8e69f
#
_entry.id   2def63d2417b53233a63d86aa3e8e69f
#
_cell.length_a   1.000
_cell.length_b   1.000
_cell.length_c   1.000
_cell.angle_alpha   90.00
_cell.angle_beta   90.00
_cell.angle_gamma   90.00
#
_symmetry.space_group_name_H-M   'P 1'
#
loop_
_entity.id
_entity.type
_entity.pdbx_description
1 polymer ?
#
loop_
_entity_poly.entity_id
_entity_poly.type
_entity_poly.pdbx_seq_one_letter_code
_entity_poly.pdbx_strand_id
1 'polypeptide(L)'
;METFSLREAVEQAVQTERLGHEFYMEMAKRFMDNAQLRELCETLAQKELDHEKKFSELMGEIRDDGEVDWDEVSKYLRAIVESEFFLGKGKSLPSLDRVKTVADAVKFATGFEKETLLYFYMIRDVLGGKNVISKIIDEEKSHIAWLNRFARSAAY
;
A
#
# COMPACT_ATOMS: atom_id res chain seq x y z
N MET A 1 24.44 3.12 -12.69
CA MET A 1 23.04 2.65 -12.74
C MET A 1 22.76 1.97 -11.42
N GLU A 2 21.95 2.58 -10.58
CA GLU A 2 21.54 1.93 -9.35
C GLU A 2 20.57 0.79 -9.71
N THR A 3 21.00 -0.42 -9.48
CA THR A 3 20.15 -1.61 -9.62
C THR A 3 19.28 -1.72 -8.38
N PHE A 4 17.99 -1.70 -8.58
CA PHE A 4 16.99 -1.87 -7.52
C PHE A 4 17.05 -3.34 -7.07
N SER A 5 17.44 -3.61 -5.84
CA SER A 5 17.50 -4.97 -5.32
C SER A 5 16.12 -5.47 -4.84
N LEU A 6 15.96 -6.79 -4.76
CA LEU A 6 14.76 -7.39 -4.20
C LEU A 6 14.51 -6.91 -2.76
N ARG A 7 15.57 -6.75 -1.99
CA ARG A 7 15.52 -6.23 -0.63
C ARG A 7 14.94 -4.82 -0.59
N GLU A 8 15.40 -3.95 -1.49
CA GLU A 8 14.87 -2.58 -1.62
C GLU A 8 13.41 -2.57 -2.04
N ALA A 9 12.99 -3.49 -2.93
CA ALA A 9 11.59 -3.60 -3.31
C ALA A 9 10.68 -3.98 -2.15
N VAL A 10 11.12 -4.91 -1.30
CA VAL A 10 10.36 -5.32 -0.10
C VAL A 10 10.42 -4.23 0.97
N GLU A 11 11.53 -3.53 1.12
CA GLU A 11 11.64 -2.38 2.02
C GLU A 11 10.66 -1.27 1.62
N GLN A 12 10.49 -0.99 0.33
CA GLN A 12 9.47 -0.07 -0.16
C GLN A 12 8.06 -0.54 0.17
N ALA A 13 7.79 -1.85 0.13
CA ALA A 13 6.51 -2.40 0.56
C ALA A 13 6.27 -2.14 2.05
N VAL A 14 7.27 -2.35 2.90
CA VAL A 14 7.20 -2.04 4.34
C VAL A 14 6.85 -0.56 4.56
N GLN A 15 7.52 0.35 3.86
CA GLN A 15 7.27 1.78 3.98
C GLN A 15 5.89 2.17 3.48
N THR A 16 5.43 1.56 2.38
CA THR A 16 4.09 1.78 1.84
C THR A 16 3.00 1.41 2.84
N GLU A 17 3.14 0.26 3.49
CA GLU A 17 2.20 -0.18 4.52
C GLU A 17 2.21 0.75 5.74
N ARG A 18 3.39 1.22 6.14
CA ARG A 18 3.51 2.19 7.22
C ARG A 18 2.80 3.51 6.88
N LEU A 19 2.98 4.01 5.67
CA LEU A 19 2.27 5.20 5.20
C LEU A 19 0.76 4.99 5.15
N GLY A 20 0.31 3.82 4.73
CA GLY A 20 -1.10 3.44 4.75
C GLY A 20 -1.68 3.46 6.16
N HIS A 21 -0.99 2.86 7.10
CA HIS A 21 -1.37 2.91 8.52
C HIS A 21 -1.51 4.35 9.02
N GLU A 22 -0.52 5.18 8.79
CA GLU A 22 -0.54 6.60 9.19
C GLU A 22 -1.69 7.36 8.54
N PHE A 23 -1.93 7.13 7.24
CA PHE A 23 -3.04 7.75 6.51
C PHE A 23 -4.40 7.38 7.13
N TYR A 24 -4.65 6.10 7.34
CA TYR A 24 -5.93 5.65 7.89
C TYR A 24 -6.15 6.12 9.34
N MET A 25 -5.11 6.16 10.15
CA MET A 25 -5.19 6.72 11.50
C MET A 25 -5.53 8.21 11.49
N GLU A 26 -4.92 8.97 10.58
CA GLU A 26 -5.23 10.40 10.41
C GLU A 26 -6.66 10.62 9.91
N MET A 27 -7.15 9.79 8.99
CA MET A 27 -8.52 9.87 8.50
C MET A 27 -9.53 9.51 9.59
N ALA A 28 -9.27 8.49 10.39
CA ALA A 28 -10.10 8.12 11.53
C ALA A 28 -10.24 9.28 12.54
N LYS A 29 -9.15 9.98 12.78
CA LYS A 29 -9.13 11.16 13.66
C LYS A 29 -9.89 12.34 13.07
N ARG A 30 -9.63 12.63 11.78
CA ARG A 30 -10.20 13.78 11.08
C ARG A 30 -11.71 13.67 10.90
N PHE A 31 -12.20 12.47 10.63
CA PHE A 31 -13.61 12.17 10.42
C PHE A 31 -14.23 11.40 11.60
N MET A 32 -13.80 11.72 12.80
CA MET A 32 -14.22 11.06 14.02
C MET A 32 -15.74 11.06 14.21
N ASP A 33 -16.44 12.09 13.73
CA ASP A 33 -17.89 12.22 13.83
C ASP A 33 -18.66 11.29 12.89
N ASN A 34 -17.99 10.74 11.86
CA ASN A 34 -18.57 9.73 11.00
C ASN A 34 -18.14 8.34 11.52
N ALA A 35 -19.01 7.72 12.31
CA ALA A 35 -18.70 6.45 12.98
C ALA A 35 -18.34 5.32 11.99
N GLN A 36 -19.06 5.23 10.87
CA GLN A 36 -18.81 4.19 9.87
C GLN A 36 -17.45 4.36 9.18
N LEU A 37 -17.10 5.59 8.80
CA LEU A 37 -15.80 5.88 8.20
C LEU A 37 -14.67 5.67 9.20
N ARG A 38 -14.85 6.12 10.43
CA ARG A 38 -13.87 5.93 11.50
C ARG A 38 -13.58 4.45 11.72
N GLU A 39 -14.59 3.61 11.87
CA GLU A 39 -14.43 2.17 12.07
C GLU A 39 -13.74 1.50 10.89
N LEU A 40 -14.10 1.88 9.66
CA LEU A 40 -13.45 1.39 8.46
C LEU A 40 -11.97 1.78 8.43
N CYS A 41 -11.64 3.04 8.70
CA CYS A 41 -10.26 3.52 8.73
C CYS A 41 -9.43 2.85 9.84
N GLU A 42 -10.00 2.66 11.03
CA GLU A 42 -9.33 1.95 12.12
C GLU A 42 -9.04 0.49 11.75
N THR A 43 -9.99 -0.18 11.09
CA THR A 43 -9.81 -1.55 10.60
C THR A 43 -8.73 -1.60 9.52
N LEU A 44 -8.77 -0.70 8.55
CA LEU A 44 -7.76 -0.62 7.48
C LEU A 44 -6.38 -0.30 8.07
N ALA A 45 -6.29 0.63 9.01
CA ALA A 45 -5.03 0.95 9.68
C ALA A 45 -4.40 -0.27 10.34
N GLN A 46 -5.20 -1.09 11.01
CA GLN A 46 -4.71 -2.34 11.64
C GLN A 46 -4.23 -3.34 10.58
N LYS A 47 -4.94 -3.46 9.46
CA LYS A 47 -4.55 -4.33 8.34
C LYS A 47 -3.21 -3.91 7.74
N GLU A 48 -3.01 -2.61 7.51
CA GLU A 48 -1.73 -2.09 7.03
C GLU A 48 -0.57 -2.40 7.99
N LEU A 49 -0.82 -2.29 9.29
CA LEU A 49 0.17 -2.65 10.31
C LEU A 49 0.52 -4.14 10.28
N ASP A 50 -0.45 -5.02 10.11
CA ASP A 50 -0.25 -6.46 9.98
C ASP A 50 0.55 -6.80 8.71
N HIS A 51 0.28 -6.12 7.60
CA HIS A 51 1.02 -6.26 6.35
C HIS A 51 2.47 -5.76 6.47
N GLU A 52 2.68 -4.62 7.11
CA GLU A 52 4.03 -4.10 7.41
C GLU A 52 4.87 -5.15 8.14
N LYS A 53 4.29 -5.79 9.14
CA LYS A 53 4.95 -6.85 9.91
C LYS A 53 5.30 -8.05 9.02
N LYS A 54 4.37 -8.51 8.19
CA LYS A 54 4.59 -9.64 7.27
C LYS A 54 5.70 -9.34 6.27
N PHE A 55 5.73 -8.14 5.70
CA PHE A 55 6.81 -7.73 4.79
C PHE A 55 8.16 -7.60 5.51
N SER A 56 8.18 -7.12 6.75
CA SER A 56 9.41 -7.05 7.56
C SER A 56 9.97 -8.43 7.86
N GLU A 57 9.11 -9.40 8.15
CA GLU A 57 9.50 -10.80 8.34
C GLU A 57 10.04 -11.38 7.02
N LEU A 58 9.39 -11.14 5.91
CA LEU A 58 9.82 -11.57 4.58
C LEU A 58 11.19 -10.98 4.21
N MET A 59 11.43 -9.72 4.53
CA MET A 59 12.72 -9.05 4.30
C MET A 59 13.86 -9.75 5.03
N GLY A 60 13.61 -10.28 6.22
CA GLY A 60 14.59 -11.07 6.99
C GLY A 60 14.92 -12.42 6.35
N GLU A 61 14.06 -12.96 5.50
CA GLU A 61 14.24 -14.25 4.82
C GLU A 61 14.93 -14.12 3.45
N ILE A 62 15.00 -12.90 2.90
CA ILE A 62 15.58 -12.66 1.59
C ILE A 62 17.11 -12.74 1.68
N ARG A 63 17.69 -13.63 0.87
CA ARG A 63 19.13 -13.72 0.67
C ARG A 63 19.51 -12.95 -0.60
N ASP A 64 20.59 -12.17 -0.52
CA ASP A 64 21.08 -11.33 -1.64
C ASP A 64 21.71 -12.13 -2.79
N ASP A 65 21.68 -13.45 -2.77
CA ASP A 65 22.36 -14.35 -3.69
C ASP A 65 21.50 -14.84 -4.87
N GLY A 66 20.32 -14.29 -5.05
CA GLY A 66 19.47 -14.61 -6.20
C GLY A 66 19.69 -13.67 -7.38
N GLU A 67 20.31 -14.15 -8.46
CA GLU A 67 20.28 -13.47 -9.76
C GLU A 67 18.84 -13.43 -10.26
N VAL A 68 18.15 -12.32 -10.03
CA VAL A 68 16.95 -11.98 -10.77
C VAL A 68 17.39 -11.06 -11.90
N ASP A 69 16.97 -11.37 -13.13
CA ASP A 69 17.19 -10.46 -14.25
C ASP A 69 16.31 -9.21 -14.03
N TRP A 70 16.88 -8.25 -13.33
CA TRP A 70 16.22 -7.04 -12.92
C TRP A 70 16.08 -6.00 -14.04
N ASP A 71 16.71 -6.21 -15.18
CA ASP A 71 16.84 -5.15 -16.18
C ASP A 71 15.51 -4.72 -16.79
N GLU A 72 14.58 -5.62 -17.03
CA GLU A 72 13.22 -5.23 -17.46
C GLU A 72 12.31 -4.90 -16.29
N VAL A 73 12.34 -5.72 -15.24
CA VAL A 73 11.47 -5.57 -14.06
C VAL A 73 11.85 -4.32 -13.28
N SER A 74 13.16 -4.04 -13.12
CA SER A 74 13.61 -2.86 -12.38
C SER A 74 13.24 -1.55 -13.06
N LYS A 75 13.20 -1.50 -14.39
CA LYS A 75 12.72 -0.32 -15.12
C LYS A 75 11.25 -0.06 -14.85
N TYR A 76 10.43 -1.10 -14.81
CA TYR A 76 9.01 -1.01 -14.52
C TYR A 76 8.76 -0.60 -13.08
N LEU A 77 9.41 -1.26 -12.12
CA LEU A 77 9.33 -0.91 -10.69
C LEU A 77 9.77 0.53 -10.45
N ARG A 78 10.87 0.93 -11.06
CA ARG A 78 11.37 2.30 -10.94
C ARG A 78 10.39 3.30 -11.52
N ALA A 79 9.85 3.04 -12.71
CA ALA A 79 8.87 3.91 -13.35
C ALA A 79 7.61 4.06 -12.49
N ILE A 80 7.13 2.99 -11.89
CA ILE A 80 5.96 3.03 -11.00
C ILE A 80 6.30 3.78 -9.71
N VAL A 81 7.41 3.44 -9.06
CA VAL A 81 7.86 4.11 -7.83
C VAL A 81 8.09 5.60 -8.03
N GLU A 82 8.65 6.00 -9.19
CA GLU A 82 8.89 7.42 -9.51
C GLU A 82 7.63 8.16 -9.94
N SER A 83 6.69 7.48 -10.60
CA SER A 83 5.45 8.09 -11.12
C SER A 83 4.31 8.11 -10.11
N GLU A 84 4.34 7.23 -9.12
CA GLU A 84 3.24 7.04 -8.19
C GLU A 84 3.20 8.11 -7.10
N PHE A 85 1.99 8.43 -6.73
CA PHE A 85 1.70 9.54 -5.82
C PHE A 85 2.12 9.23 -4.37
N PHE A 86 2.03 7.96 -3.98
CA PHE A 86 2.28 7.50 -2.62
C PHE A 86 3.56 6.70 -2.47
N LEU A 87 4.03 6.09 -3.55
CA LEU A 87 5.15 5.17 -3.53
C LEU A 87 6.42 5.87 -4.00
N GLY A 88 7.50 5.62 -3.33
CA GLY A 88 8.81 6.10 -3.71
C GLY A 88 9.71 6.44 -2.53
N LYS A 89 11.01 6.28 -2.76
CA LYS A 89 12.03 6.57 -1.76
C LYS A 89 11.94 8.04 -1.34
N GLY A 90 11.74 8.28 -0.05
CA GLY A 90 11.65 9.63 0.51
C GLY A 90 10.30 10.33 0.29
N LYS A 91 9.31 9.66 -0.31
CA LYS A 91 7.95 10.22 -0.37
C LYS A 91 7.26 10.08 0.98
N SER A 92 6.62 11.14 1.39
CA SER A 92 5.70 11.18 2.52
C SER A 92 4.27 11.10 2.00
N LEU A 93 3.31 10.92 2.90
CA LEU A 93 1.91 11.13 2.56
C LEU A 93 1.77 12.49 1.85
N PRO A 94 1.01 12.55 0.75
CA PRO A 94 0.74 13.83 0.10
C PRO A 94 0.02 14.75 1.07
N SER A 95 0.06 16.06 0.78
CA SER A 95 -0.60 17.05 1.59
C SER A 95 -2.06 16.68 1.84
N LEU A 96 -2.38 16.30 3.06
CA LEU A 96 -3.74 15.94 3.48
C LEU A 96 -4.66 17.16 3.50
N ASP A 97 -4.14 18.35 3.21
CA ASP A 97 -4.91 19.59 3.06
C ASP A 97 -5.95 19.52 1.93
N ARG A 98 -5.73 18.62 0.97
CA ARG A 98 -6.67 18.38 -0.14
C ARG A 98 -7.84 17.48 0.26
N VAL A 99 -7.73 16.75 1.37
CA VAL A 99 -8.80 15.88 1.87
C VAL A 99 -9.68 16.70 2.81
N LYS A 100 -10.80 17.20 2.29
CA LYS A 100 -11.72 18.06 3.02
C LYS A 100 -13.03 17.37 3.39
N THR A 101 -13.44 16.42 2.58
CA THR A 101 -14.73 15.72 2.71
C THR A 101 -14.53 14.22 2.86
N VAL A 102 -15.56 13.53 3.31
CA VAL A 102 -15.61 12.06 3.36
C VAL A 102 -15.39 11.48 1.95
N ALA A 103 -15.98 12.08 0.92
CA ALA A 103 -15.78 11.67 -0.47
C ALA A 103 -14.31 11.78 -0.90
N ASP A 104 -13.64 12.86 -0.51
CA ASP A 104 -12.20 13.04 -0.78
C ASP A 104 -11.38 11.94 -0.11
N ALA A 105 -11.67 11.63 1.15
CA ALA A 105 -10.98 10.59 1.92
C ALA A 105 -11.12 9.21 1.26
N VAL A 106 -12.31 8.85 0.85
CA VAL A 106 -12.58 7.56 0.18
C VAL A 106 -11.91 7.48 -1.18
N LYS A 107 -11.97 8.54 -1.96
CA LYS A 107 -11.30 8.62 -3.27
C LYS A 107 -9.79 8.47 -3.14
N PHE A 108 -9.21 9.16 -2.17
CA PHE A 108 -7.79 9.10 -1.89
C PHE A 108 -7.36 7.70 -1.43
N ALA A 109 -8.10 7.12 -0.48
CA ALA A 109 -7.85 5.77 0.01
C ALA A 109 -7.94 4.73 -1.12
N THR A 110 -8.97 4.82 -1.96
CA THR A 110 -9.13 3.91 -3.10
C THR A 110 -7.96 4.02 -4.09
N GLY A 111 -7.49 5.22 -4.37
CA GLY A 111 -6.31 5.45 -5.19
C GLY A 111 -5.06 4.81 -4.58
N PHE A 112 -4.84 5.03 -3.30
CA PHE A 112 -3.73 4.43 -2.56
C PHE A 112 -3.75 2.90 -2.61
N GLU A 113 -4.89 2.27 -2.35
CA GLU A 113 -5.02 0.82 -2.39
C GLU A 113 -4.78 0.24 -3.78
N LYS A 114 -5.24 0.91 -4.83
CA LYS A 114 -5.00 0.48 -6.22
C LYS A 114 -3.52 0.56 -6.60
N GLU A 115 -2.83 1.63 -6.22
CA GLU A 115 -1.39 1.79 -6.45
C GLU A 115 -0.60 0.74 -5.68
N THR A 116 -0.93 0.52 -4.42
CA THR A 116 -0.33 -0.50 -3.56
C THR A 116 -0.51 -1.89 -4.15
N LEU A 117 -1.71 -2.22 -4.60
CA LEU A 117 -2.02 -3.51 -5.21
C LEU A 117 -1.19 -3.74 -6.49
N LEU A 118 -1.07 -2.73 -7.35
CA LEU A 118 -0.25 -2.80 -8.55
C LEU A 118 1.22 -3.10 -8.21
N TYR A 119 1.74 -2.41 -7.20
CA TYR A 119 3.11 -2.62 -6.72
C TYR A 119 3.31 -4.05 -6.17
N PHE A 120 2.36 -4.57 -5.42
CA PHE A 120 2.44 -5.92 -4.86
C PHE A 120 2.35 -7.03 -5.91
N TYR A 121 1.56 -6.83 -6.96
CA TYR A 121 1.57 -7.73 -8.10
C TYR A 121 2.97 -7.84 -8.73
N MET A 122 3.66 -6.72 -8.85
CA MET A 122 5.03 -6.71 -9.41
C MET A 122 6.02 -7.41 -8.48
N ILE A 123 5.95 -7.18 -7.18
CA ILE A 123 6.78 -7.91 -6.20
C ILE A 123 6.51 -9.42 -6.29
N ARG A 124 5.26 -9.82 -6.39
CA ARG A 124 4.89 -11.24 -6.53
C ARG A 124 5.52 -11.87 -7.76
N ASP A 125 5.47 -11.18 -8.89
CA ASP A 125 6.03 -11.68 -10.15
C ASP A 125 7.54 -11.89 -10.04
N VAL A 126 8.23 -11.05 -9.29
CA VAL A 126 9.67 -11.16 -9.04
C VAL A 126 10.01 -12.25 -8.03
N LEU A 127 9.24 -12.36 -6.95
CA LEU A 127 9.49 -13.32 -5.86
C LEU A 127 9.05 -14.76 -6.18
N GLY A 128 8.41 -14.98 -7.32
CA GLY A 128 8.02 -16.33 -7.75
C GLY A 128 6.85 -16.93 -6.98
N GLY A 129 5.90 -16.11 -6.55
CA GLY A 129 4.62 -16.58 -6.03
C GLY A 129 4.65 -17.10 -4.59
N LYS A 130 5.45 -16.52 -3.71
CA LYS A 130 5.39 -16.85 -2.28
C LYS A 130 3.98 -16.63 -1.73
N ASN A 131 3.44 -17.60 -1.03
CA ASN A 131 2.07 -17.61 -0.51
C ASN A 131 1.72 -16.39 0.34
N VAL A 132 2.68 -15.84 1.08
CA VAL A 132 2.46 -14.66 1.94
C VAL A 132 2.06 -13.43 1.12
N ILE A 133 2.70 -13.22 -0.03
CA ILE A 133 2.38 -12.07 -0.90
C ILE A 133 1.03 -12.23 -1.57
N SER A 134 0.73 -13.43 -2.07
CA SER A 134 -0.58 -13.72 -2.67
C SER A 134 -1.72 -13.49 -1.66
N LYS A 135 -1.51 -13.84 -0.41
CA LYS A 135 -2.46 -13.62 0.67
C LYS A 135 -2.65 -12.12 0.97
N ILE A 136 -1.56 -11.36 1.02
CA ILE A 136 -1.62 -9.90 1.19
C ILE A 136 -2.38 -9.26 0.02
N ILE A 137 -2.10 -9.68 -1.22
CA ILE A 137 -2.81 -9.20 -2.41
C ILE A 137 -4.32 -9.44 -2.30
N ASP A 138 -4.74 -10.61 -1.85
CA ASP A 138 -6.15 -10.91 -1.66
C ASP A 138 -6.79 -10.03 -0.58
N GLU A 139 -6.05 -9.74 0.49
CA GLU A 139 -6.50 -8.81 1.53
C GLU A 139 -6.61 -7.37 0.99
N GLU A 140 -5.65 -6.90 0.17
CA GLU A 140 -5.71 -5.59 -0.47
C GLU A 140 -6.91 -5.44 -1.41
N LYS A 141 -7.24 -6.49 -2.15
CA LYS A 141 -8.48 -6.51 -2.95
C LYS A 141 -9.72 -6.32 -2.08
N SER A 142 -9.74 -6.90 -0.89
CA SER A 142 -10.82 -6.74 0.08
C SER A 142 -10.92 -5.30 0.57
N HIS A 143 -9.80 -4.61 0.79
CA HIS A 143 -9.78 -3.20 1.17
C HIS A 143 -10.47 -2.32 0.13
N ILE A 144 -10.17 -2.54 -1.15
CA ILE A 144 -10.83 -1.83 -2.26
C ILE A 144 -12.33 -2.11 -2.26
N ALA A 145 -12.73 -3.37 -2.07
CA ALA A 145 -14.14 -3.76 -2.01
C ALA A 145 -14.88 -3.10 -0.83
N TRP A 146 -14.24 -3.02 0.34
CA TRP A 146 -14.81 -2.36 1.53
C TRP A 146 -14.98 -0.86 1.32
N LEU A 147 -13.99 -0.20 0.74
CA LEU A 147 -14.05 1.22 0.39
C LEU A 147 -15.16 1.51 -0.62
N ASN A 148 -15.28 0.68 -1.64
CA ASN A 148 -16.34 0.81 -2.63
C ASN A 148 -17.74 0.57 -2.02
N ARG A 149 -17.88 -0.39 -1.14
CA ARG A 149 -19.14 -0.66 -0.42
C ARG A 149 -19.51 0.54 0.46
N PHE A 150 -18.54 1.08 1.18
CA PHE A 150 -18.77 2.29 1.96
C PHE A 150 -19.22 3.46 1.09
N ALA A 151 -18.55 3.70 -0.04
CA ALA A 151 -18.88 4.77 -0.96
C ALA A 151 -20.31 4.66 -1.51
N ARG A 152 -20.78 3.42 -1.77
CA ARG A 152 -22.14 3.18 -2.26
C ARG A 152 -23.22 3.34 -1.17
N SER A 153 -22.92 3.00 0.07
CA SER A 153 -23.87 3.06 1.18
C SER A 153 -23.94 4.45 1.81
N ALA A 154 -22.92 5.25 1.65
CA ALA A 154 -22.85 6.60 2.21
C ALA A 154 -23.61 7.59 1.30
N ALA A 155 -24.63 8.22 1.84
CA ALA A 155 -25.27 9.38 1.20
C ALA A 155 -24.43 10.63 1.53
N TYR A 156 -23.50 10.98 0.63
CA TYR A 156 -22.73 12.21 0.75
C TYR A 156 -22.65 12.94 -0.57
#